data_64e973e4751d355fea6ab21f979c75dc
#
_entry.id   64e973e4751d355fea6ab21f979c75dc
#
_cell.length_a   1.000
_cell.length_b   1.000
_cell.length_c   1.000
_cell.angle_alpha   90.00
_cell.angle_beta   90.00
_cell.angle_gamma   90.00
#
_symmetry.space_group_name_H-M   'P 1'
#
loop_
_entity.id
_entity.type
_entity.pdbx_description
1 polymer ?
#
loop_
_entity_poly.entity_id
_entity_poly.type
_entity_poly.pdbx_seq_one_letter_code
_entity_poly.pdbx_strand_id
1 'polypeptide(L)'
;MKYRLILATTGCVLFITVMAGVSWVEAEPQDFSKVPVKGMVTMIDLGAKKRIPCKMMAPIMEKMEKVYRGKAAIVFIDVWENREQAGRFRISSIPTQIFFDPEGKEVYRHVGFMGEEAIVAQLKSMGVE
;
A
#
# COMPACT_ATOMS: atom_id res chain seq x y z
N MET A 1 -23.68 -39.53 -71.87
CA MET A 1 -24.28 -38.92 -70.70
C MET A 1 -23.23 -38.58 -69.75
N LYS A 2 -22.98 -37.27 -69.52
CA LYS A 2 -21.87 -36.77 -68.75
C LYS A 2 -22.44 -36.30 -67.40
N TYR A 3 -22.14 -37.02 -66.31
CA TYR A 3 -22.46 -36.58 -64.96
C TYR A 3 -21.32 -35.71 -64.46
N ARG A 4 -21.60 -34.43 -64.32
CA ARG A 4 -20.67 -33.49 -63.68
C ARG A 4 -20.85 -33.59 -62.17
N LEU A 5 -19.79 -34.07 -61.52
CA LEU A 5 -19.65 -34.11 -60.07
C LEU A 5 -19.32 -32.69 -59.59
N ILE A 6 -20.23 -32.09 -58.85
CA ILE A 6 -20.01 -30.81 -58.21
C ILE A 6 -19.45 -31.10 -56.82
N LEU A 7 -18.16 -30.83 -56.66
CA LEU A 7 -17.51 -30.88 -55.33
C LEU A 7 -17.92 -29.63 -54.56
N ALA A 8 -18.75 -29.82 -53.55
CA ALA A 8 -19.06 -28.79 -52.57
C ALA A 8 -17.94 -28.78 -51.55
N THR A 9 -17.09 -27.74 -51.60
CA THR A 9 -16.09 -27.47 -50.58
C THR A 9 -16.76 -26.81 -49.39
N THR A 10 -16.99 -27.59 -48.36
CA THR A 10 -17.48 -27.09 -47.06
C THR A 10 -16.32 -26.43 -46.34
N GLY A 11 -16.29 -25.10 -46.39
CA GLY A 11 -15.34 -24.28 -45.61
C GLY A 11 -15.70 -24.35 -44.11
N CYS A 12 -14.89 -25.06 -43.37
CA CYS A 12 -14.98 -25.08 -41.92
C CYS A 12 -14.33 -23.77 -41.39
N VAL A 13 -15.19 -22.80 -41.09
CA VAL A 13 -14.75 -21.55 -40.42
C VAL A 13 -14.52 -21.88 -38.95
N LEU A 14 -13.27 -22.07 -38.58
CA LEU A 14 -12.82 -22.16 -37.18
C LEU A 14 -13.00 -20.80 -36.52
N PHE A 15 -14.08 -20.62 -35.76
CA PHE A 15 -14.22 -19.51 -34.82
C PHE A 15 -13.27 -19.75 -33.65
N ILE A 16 -12.07 -19.13 -33.71
CA ILE A 16 -11.17 -19.02 -32.55
C ILE A 16 -11.77 -17.98 -31.62
N THR A 17 -12.56 -18.40 -30.64
CA THR A 17 -12.97 -17.56 -29.52
C THR A 17 -11.73 -17.30 -28.66
N VAL A 18 -11.12 -16.14 -28.85
CA VAL A 18 -10.10 -15.61 -27.90
C VAL A 18 -10.85 -15.25 -26.61
N MET A 19 -10.85 -16.18 -25.66
CA MET A 19 -11.23 -15.91 -24.28
C MET A 19 -10.16 -15.00 -23.70
N ALA A 20 -10.41 -13.68 -23.72
CA ALA A 20 -9.65 -12.74 -22.95
C ALA A 20 -9.82 -13.10 -21.47
N GLY A 21 -8.84 -13.82 -20.93
CA GLY A 21 -8.77 -14.11 -19.50
C GLY A 21 -8.64 -12.80 -18.75
N VAL A 22 -9.70 -12.39 -18.08
CA VAL A 22 -9.63 -11.31 -17.08
C VAL A 22 -8.82 -11.87 -15.93
N SER A 23 -7.53 -11.57 -15.92
CA SER A 23 -6.68 -11.86 -14.77
C SER A 23 -7.14 -10.96 -13.62
N TRP A 24 -7.81 -11.55 -12.65
CA TRP A 24 -8.06 -10.91 -11.37
C TRP A 24 -6.68 -10.76 -10.71
N VAL A 25 -6.13 -9.55 -10.72
CA VAL A 25 -4.96 -9.23 -9.90
C VAL A 25 -5.48 -9.14 -8.47
N GLU A 26 -5.40 -10.26 -7.76
CA GLU A 26 -5.53 -10.23 -6.31
C GLU A 26 -4.37 -9.38 -5.79
N ALA A 27 -4.70 -8.34 -5.02
CA ALA A 27 -3.68 -7.54 -4.36
C ALA A 27 -2.94 -8.45 -3.39
N GLU A 28 -1.64 -8.61 -3.60
CA GLU A 28 -0.76 -9.36 -2.69
C GLU A 28 -0.90 -8.81 -1.27
N PRO A 29 -0.97 -9.68 -0.26
CA PRO A 29 -0.99 -9.24 1.13
C PRO A 29 0.25 -8.37 1.41
N GLN A 30 0.05 -7.15 1.91
CA GLN A 30 1.16 -6.28 2.28
C GLN A 30 1.95 -6.91 3.42
N ASP A 31 3.23 -7.18 3.17
CA ASP A 31 4.16 -7.72 4.18
C ASP A 31 4.75 -6.59 5.02
N PHE A 32 4.27 -6.46 6.26
CA PHE A 32 4.80 -5.51 7.24
C PHE A 32 5.88 -6.10 8.15
N SER A 33 6.38 -7.30 7.89
CA SER A 33 7.40 -7.96 8.71
C SER A 33 8.71 -7.16 8.80
N LYS A 34 9.02 -6.39 7.77
CA LYS A 34 10.22 -5.55 7.66
C LYS A 34 10.03 -4.11 8.17
N VAL A 35 8.89 -3.82 8.77
CA VAL A 35 8.60 -2.49 9.36
C VAL A 35 8.74 -2.58 10.87
N PRO A 36 9.51 -1.68 11.54
CA PRO A 36 10.30 -0.58 11.00
C PRO A 36 11.50 -1.04 10.15
N VAL A 37 11.86 -0.21 9.16
CA VAL A 37 12.93 -0.54 8.20
C VAL A 37 14.30 -0.31 8.85
N LYS A 38 15.12 -1.35 8.96
CA LYS A 38 16.47 -1.24 9.51
C LYS A 38 17.36 -0.36 8.63
N GLY A 39 18.15 0.48 9.28
CA GLY A 39 19.07 1.41 8.62
C GLY A 39 18.42 2.69 8.11
N MET A 40 17.12 2.88 8.35
CA MET A 40 16.38 4.05 7.90
C MET A 40 15.39 4.51 8.97
N VAL A 41 15.29 5.82 9.18
CA VAL A 41 14.21 6.39 9.98
C VAL A 41 12.87 5.95 9.38
N THR A 42 11.98 5.45 10.21
CA THR A 42 10.67 4.95 9.76
C THR A 42 9.55 5.69 10.49
N MET A 43 8.59 6.21 9.74
CA MET A 43 7.32 6.68 10.26
C MET A 43 6.21 5.71 9.82
N ILE A 44 5.42 5.27 10.77
CA ILE A 44 4.22 4.45 10.50
C ILE A 44 2.99 5.26 10.89
N ASP A 45 2.01 5.32 10.01
CA ASP A 45 0.65 5.78 10.32
C ASP A 45 -0.27 4.56 10.39
N LEU A 46 -0.76 4.24 11.58
CA LEU A 46 -1.72 3.17 11.80
C LEU A 46 -3.12 3.78 11.83
N GLY A 47 -3.92 3.43 10.85
CA GLY A 47 -5.24 4.02 10.67
C GLY A 47 -6.22 3.06 10.00
N ALA A 48 -7.30 3.61 9.48
CA ALA A 48 -8.26 2.89 8.65
C ALA A 48 -8.74 3.79 7.51
N LYS A 49 -8.65 3.33 6.29
CA LYS A 49 -8.99 4.10 5.06
C LYS A 49 -10.39 4.69 5.08
N LYS A 50 -11.33 4.04 5.77
CA LYS A 50 -12.74 4.44 5.82
C LYS A 50 -13.08 5.43 6.93
N ARG A 51 -12.17 5.67 7.90
CA ARG A 51 -12.41 6.57 9.02
C ARG A 51 -12.01 8.00 8.69
N ILE A 52 -12.85 9.00 9.04
CA ILE A 52 -12.67 10.40 8.62
C ILE A 52 -11.30 10.99 9.03
N PRO A 53 -10.84 10.90 10.31
CA PRO A 53 -9.52 11.45 10.67
C PRO A 53 -8.38 10.80 9.89
N CYS A 54 -8.48 9.48 9.61
CA CYS A 54 -7.49 8.76 8.83
C CYS A 54 -7.53 9.14 7.33
N LYS A 55 -8.72 9.44 6.80
CA LYS A 55 -8.85 9.95 5.41
C LYS A 55 -8.14 11.29 5.22
N MET A 56 -8.10 12.13 6.25
CA MET A 56 -7.35 13.40 6.21
C MET A 56 -5.85 13.18 6.20
N MET A 57 -5.36 12.07 6.76
CA MET A 57 -3.95 11.68 6.72
C MET A 57 -3.50 11.20 5.34
N ALA A 58 -4.38 10.57 4.56
CA ALA A 58 -4.02 9.91 3.30
C ALA A 58 -3.24 10.81 2.32
N PRO A 59 -3.70 12.03 1.95
CA PRO A 59 -2.95 12.89 1.03
C PRO A 59 -1.60 13.36 1.62
N ILE A 60 -1.52 13.51 2.94
CA ILE A 60 -0.28 13.85 3.64
C ILE A 60 0.69 12.69 3.54
N MET A 61 0.24 11.46 3.83
CA MET A 61 1.08 10.26 3.75
C MET A 61 1.61 10.01 2.34
N GLU A 62 0.78 10.16 1.31
CA GLU A 62 1.20 10.05 -0.09
C GLU A 62 2.26 11.08 -0.46
N LYS A 63 2.11 12.31 0.00
CA LYS A 63 3.09 13.38 -0.22
C LYS A 63 4.41 13.08 0.51
N MET A 64 4.33 12.69 1.78
CA MET A 64 5.51 12.39 2.59
C MET A 64 6.28 11.20 2.03
N GLU A 65 5.60 10.15 1.59
CA GLU A 65 6.24 9.01 0.93
C GLU A 65 7.06 9.44 -0.30
N LYS A 66 6.51 10.32 -1.14
CA LYS A 66 7.21 10.83 -2.33
C LYS A 66 8.40 11.72 -1.96
N VAL A 67 8.21 12.65 -1.02
CA VAL A 67 9.24 13.64 -0.60
C VAL A 67 10.42 12.94 0.08
N TYR A 68 10.14 11.96 0.94
CA TYR A 68 11.17 11.28 1.73
C TYR A 68 11.66 9.96 1.12
N ARG A 69 11.29 9.66 -0.11
CA ARG A 69 11.75 8.44 -0.80
C ARG A 69 13.27 8.34 -0.83
N GLY A 70 13.80 7.23 -0.29
CA GLY A 70 15.24 7.02 -0.11
C GLY A 70 15.87 7.71 1.08
N LYS A 71 15.12 8.55 1.82
CA LYS A 71 15.60 9.27 3.01
C LYS A 71 14.98 8.73 4.31
N ALA A 72 13.70 8.44 4.29
CA ALA A 72 12.95 7.83 5.38
C ALA A 72 11.88 6.90 4.81
N ALA A 73 11.53 5.85 5.56
CA ALA A 73 10.41 4.99 5.22
C ALA A 73 9.12 5.59 5.79
N ILE A 74 8.17 5.88 4.93
CA ILE A 74 6.85 6.39 5.30
C ILE A 74 5.83 5.31 4.96
N VAL A 75 5.18 4.74 5.96
CA VAL A 75 4.33 3.54 5.80
C VAL A 75 2.95 3.79 6.39
N PHE A 76 1.92 3.53 5.62
CA PHE A 76 0.55 3.46 6.11
C PHE A 76 0.14 2.00 6.34
N ILE A 77 -0.47 1.72 7.48
CA ILE A 77 -1.01 0.39 7.82
C ILE A 77 -2.49 0.53 8.16
N ASP A 78 -3.34 -0.08 7.34
CA ASP A 78 -4.76 -0.19 7.66
C ASP A 78 -4.98 -1.32 8.66
N VAL A 79 -5.27 -0.95 9.92
CA VAL A 79 -5.44 -1.91 11.01
C VAL A 79 -6.80 -2.61 11.00
N TRP A 80 -7.74 -2.19 10.16
CA TRP A 80 -8.97 -2.94 9.93
C TRP A 80 -8.77 -4.09 8.94
N GLU A 81 -7.86 -3.91 7.99
CA GLU A 81 -7.42 -4.95 7.06
C GLU A 81 -6.34 -5.86 7.67
N ASN A 82 -5.48 -5.31 8.54
CA ASN A 82 -4.32 -5.97 9.15
C ASN A 82 -4.38 -5.86 10.69
N ARG A 83 -5.34 -6.55 11.29
CA ARG A 83 -5.70 -6.41 12.71
C ARG A 83 -4.56 -6.74 13.68
N GLU A 84 -3.71 -7.68 13.32
CA GLU A 84 -2.54 -8.08 14.10
C GLU A 84 -1.54 -6.94 14.31
N GLN A 85 -1.50 -5.98 13.39
CA GLN A 85 -0.58 -4.84 13.49
C GLN A 85 -0.97 -3.88 14.62
N ALA A 86 -2.26 -3.76 14.94
CA ALA A 86 -2.71 -2.96 16.07
C ALA A 86 -2.14 -3.49 17.40
N GLY A 87 -2.16 -4.81 17.59
CA GLY A 87 -1.57 -5.47 18.75
C GLY A 87 -0.03 -5.38 18.75
N ARG A 88 0.60 -5.61 17.60
CA ARG A 88 2.06 -5.54 17.43
C ARG A 88 2.63 -4.19 17.83
N PHE A 89 2.00 -3.11 17.40
CA PHE A 89 2.43 -1.73 17.71
C PHE A 89 1.75 -1.15 18.95
N ARG A 90 0.94 -1.94 19.66
CA ARG A 90 0.27 -1.56 20.92
C ARG A 90 -0.50 -0.25 20.81
N ILE A 91 -1.26 -0.07 19.73
CA ILE A 91 -2.12 1.10 19.58
C ILE A 91 -3.47 0.88 20.25
N SER A 92 -4.01 1.93 20.85
CA SER A 92 -5.33 1.93 21.48
C SER A 92 -6.35 2.77 20.71
N SER A 93 -5.90 3.57 19.78
CA SER A 93 -6.72 4.51 19.02
C SER A 93 -6.13 4.75 17.63
N ILE A 94 -6.95 5.13 16.67
CA ILE A 94 -6.53 5.46 15.30
C ILE A 94 -7.03 6.85 14.90
N PRO A 95 -6.26 7.62 14.11
CA PRO A 95 -4.91 7.30 13.65
C PRO A 95 -3.86 7.44 14.77
N THR A 96 -2.79 6.68 14.68
CA THR A 96 -1.61 6.83 15.54
C THR A 96 -0.36 6.80 14.67
N GLN A 97 0.52 7.79 14.82
CA GLN A 97 1.80 7.85 14.14
C GLN A 97 2.90 7.45 15.10
N ILE A 98 3.80 6.57 14.63
CA ILE A 98 4.95 6.10 15.40
C ILE A 98 6.22 6.32 14.56
N PHE A 99 7.23 6.88 15.20
CA PHE A 99 8.52 7.16 14.57
C PHE A 99 9.61 6.30 15.21
N PHE A 100 10.39 5.65 14.35
CA PHE A 100 11.47 4.76 14.73
C PHE A 100 12.80 5.27 14.19
N ASP A 101 13.86 5.13 15.00
CA ASP A 101 15.22 5.39 14.55
C ASP A 101 15.72 4.29 13.60
N PRO A 102 16.91 4.45 12.96
CA PRO A 102 17.46 3.44 12.05
C PRO A 102 17.72 2.08 12.69
N GLU A 103 17.82 1.99 14.01
CA GLU A 103 17.98 0.74 14.76
C GLU A 103 16.65 0.06 15.04
N GLY A 104 15.52 0.69 14.70
CA GLY A 104 14.17 0.18 14.91
C GLY A 104 13.61 0.46 16.30
N LYS A 105 14.20 1.42 17.04
CA LYS A 105 13.69 1.86 18.33
C LYS A 105 12.65 2.95 18.15
N GLU A 106 11.50 2.80 18.83
CA GLU A 106 10.49 3.86 18.90
C GLU A 106 11.02 5.08 19.64
N VAL A 107 10.96 6.25 19.01
CA VAL A 107 11.45 7.51 19.58
C VAL A 107 10.35 8.55 19.77
N TYR A 108 9.24 8.44 19.05
CA TYR A 108 8.11 9.34 19.18
C TYR A 108 6.80 8.66 18.76
N ARG A 109 5.71 9.04 19.44
CA ARG A 109 4.36 8.56 19.15
C ARG A 109 3.37 9.69 19.28
N HIS A 110 2.47 9.83 18.32
CA HIS A 110 1.37 10.78 18.32
C HIS A 110 0.05 10.06 18.09
N VAL A 111 -0.95 10.39 18.88
CA VAL A 111 -2.32 9.85 18.74
C VAL A 111 -3.24 10.93 18.17
N GLY A 112 -3.99 10.59 17.14
CA GLY A 112 -4.88 11.49 16.43
C GLY A 112 -4.29 12.01 15.12
N PHE A 113 -4.96 12.99 14.50
CA PHE A 113 -4.49 13.62 13.27
C PHE A 113 -3.17 14.35 13.51
N MET A 114 -2.21 14.15 12.61
CA MET A 114 -0.91 14.83 12.61
C MET A 114 -0.72 15.56 11.28
N GLY A 115 -0.61 16.88 11.33
CA GLY A 115 -0.43 17.69 10.14
C GLY A 115 0.96 17.54 9.51
N GLU A 116 1.07 17.90 8.23
CA GLU A 116 2.30 17.80 7.46
C GLU A 116 3.50 18.47 8.15
N GLU A 117 3.30 19.72 8.63
CA GLU A 117 4.38 20.49 9.29
C GLU A 117 4.93 19.79 10.53
N ALA A 118 4.05 19.15 11.31
CA ALA A 118 4.44 18.40 12.49
C ALA A 118 5.24 17.13 12.13
N ILE A 119 4.84 16.44 11.06
CA ILE A 119 5.56 15.26 10.53
C ILE A 119 6.97 15.69 10.07
N VAL A 120 7.06 16.74 9.27
CA VAL A 120 8.33 17.27 8.76
C VAL A 120 9.24 17.69 9.91
N ALA A 121 8.71 18.41 10.91
CA ALA A 121 9.48 18.83 12.09
C ALA A 121 10.00 17.63 12.88
N GLN A 122 9.18 16.59 13.05
CA GLN A 122 9.60 15.36 13.75
C GLN A 122 10.69 14.61 12.99
N LEU A 123 10.54 14.44 11.67
CA LEU A 123 11.57 13.79 10.82
C LEU A 123 12.88 14.59 10.84
N LYS A 124 12.80 15.91 10.76
CA LYS A 124 13.97 16.79 10.85
C LYS A 124 14.70 16.67 12.19
N SER A 125 13.95 16.57 13.29
CA SER A 125 14.54 16.34 14.62
C SER A 125 15.28 15.00 14.73
N MET A 126 14.97 14.05 13.85
CA MET A 126 15.62 12.75 13.75
C MET A 126 16.75 12.71 12.70
N GLY A 127 17.14 13.87 12.16
CA GLY A 127 18.23 14.00 11.19
C GLY A 127 17.83 13.72 9.73
N VAL A 128 16.54 13.68 9.42
CA VAL A 128 16.05 13.50 8.03
C VAL A 128 15.75 14.88 7.42
N GLU A 129 16.41 15.18 6.30
CA GLU A 129 16.24 16.43 5.54
C GLU A 129 15.65 16.20 4.15
#